data_165eabcbeb351080b860e3af7163ac89
#
_entry.id   165eabcbeb351080b860e3af7163ac89
#
_cell.length_a   1.000
_cell.length_b   1.000
_cell.length_c   1.000
_cell.angle_alpha   90.00
_cell.angle_beta   90.00
_cell.angle_gamma   90.00
#
_symmetry.space_group_name_H-M   'P 1'
#
loop_
_entity.id
_entity.type
_entity.pdbx_description
1 polymer ?
#
loop_
_entity_poly.entity_id
_entity_poly.type
_entity_poly.pdbx_seq_one_letter_code
_entity_poly.pdbx_strand_id
1 'polypeptide(L)'
;VYSTYLYVHRRVLEDGYDARIVSGVTSFCAAAASLSEGLVENSEELHVIPASYQIEDALEFSGTKVLMKAGKKMPAVKQFLKEKNCRAVMVENCGMDTEQKYFSAEEIPDQASYYSLIIVKEKRKK
;
A
#
# COMPACT_ATOMS: atom_id res chain seq x y z
N VAL A 1 -6.04 -1.65 8.97
CA VAL A 1 -6.95 -1.34 7.88
C VAL A 1 -7.66 -2.59 7.41
N TYR A 2 -7.02 -3.49 6.69
CA TYR A 2 -7.60 -4.77 6.29
C TYR A 2 -7.29 -5.82 7.35
N SER A 3 -8.22 -6.05 8.27
CA SER A 3 -7.98 -6.90 9.45
C SER A 3 -8.82 -8.17 9.45
N THR A 4 -8.17 -9.31 9.39
CA THR A 4 -8.80 -10.62 9.59
C THR A 4 -9.24 -10.80 11.05
N TYR A 5 -8.56 -10.15 11.98
CA TYR A 5 -8.89 -10.21 13.40
C TYR A 5 -10.34 -9.77 13.69
N LEU A 6 -10.90 -8.91 12.87
CA LEU A 6 -12.25 -8.39 13.09
C LEU A 6 -13.30 -9.50 13.15
N TYR A 7 -13.11 -10.59 12.40
CA TYR A 7 -14.00 -11.75 12.46
C TYR A 7 -13.91 -12.45 13.83
N VAL A 8 -12.70 -12.60 14.34
CA VAL A 8 -12.47 -13.17 15.67
C VAL A 8 -13.04 -12.26 16.75
N HIS A 9 -12.82 -10.95 16.62
CA HIS A 9 -13.32 -9.94 17.56
C HIS A 9 -14.85 -10.02 17.70
N ARG A 10 -15.55 -10.04 16.59
CA ARG A 10 -17.02 -10.16 16.57
C ARG A 10 -17.50 -11.42 17.27
N ARG A 11 -16.86 -12.56 16.97
CA ARG A 11 -17.21 -13.85 17.56
C ARG A 11 -16.99 -13.85 19.06
N VAL A 12 -15.87 -13.32 19.52
CA VAL A 12 -15.54 -13.24 20.94
C VAL A 12 -16.60 -12.40 21.70
N LEU A 13 -17.04 -11.27 21.12
CA LEU A 13 -18.09 -10.45 21.71
C LEU A 13 -19.45 -11.17 21.73
N GLU A 14 -19.80 -11.90 20.66
CA GLU A 14 -21.03 -12.69 20.59
C GLU A 14 -21.06 -13.79 21.65
N ASP A 15 -19.92 -14.38 21.96
CA ASP A 15 -19.79 -15.41 22.99
C ASP A 15 -19.74 -14.84 24.42
N GLY A 16 -19.89 -13.53 24.57
CA GLY A 16 -20.01 -12.87 25.87
C GLY A 16 -18.72 -12.46 26.54
N TYR A 17 -17.57 -12.59 25.85
CA TYR A 17 -16.29 -12.15 26.37
C TYR A 17 -16.08 -10.65 26.12
N ASP A 18 -15.31 -10.01 27.02
CA ASP A 18 -14.85 -8.65 26.80
C ASP A 18 -13.63 -8.64 25.87
N ALA A 19 -13.64 -7.82 24.86
CA ALA A 19 -12.53 -7.70 23.91
C ALA A 19 -12.41 -6.26 23.41
N ARG A 20 -11.16 -5.80 23.26
CA ARG A 20 -10.83 -4.45 22.79
C ARG A 20 -9.86 -4.51 21.64
N ILE A 21 -9.96 -3.56 20.74
CA ILE A 21 -9.01 -3.40 19.63
C ILE A 21 -8.00 -2.35 20.03
N VAL A 22 -6.73 -2.74 20.06
CA VAL A 22 -5.62 -1.80 20.30
C VAL A 22 -5.12 -1.31 18.95
N SER A 23 -5.00 -0.01 18.79
CA SER A 23 -4.48 0.58 17.56
C SER A 23 -3.00 0.24 17.36
N GLY A 24 -2.61 0.10 16.11
CA GLY A 24 -1.21 -0.10 15.73
C GLY A 24 -0.78 0.87 14.65
N VAL A 25 0.47 0.74 14.21
CA VAL A 25 1.00 1.49 13.07
C VAL A 25 0.67 0.73 11.80
N THR A 26 0.02 1.39 10.84
CA THR A 26 -0.30 0.77 9.55
C THR A 26 0.96 0.58 8.70
N SER A 27 0.95 -0.43 7.84
CA SER A 27 2.09 -0.72 6.96
C SER A 27 2.47 0.46 6.06
N PHE A 28 1.50 1.18 5.53
CA PHE A 28 1.81 2.31 4.66
C PHE A 28 2.37 3.52 5.41
N CYS A 29 2.00 3.72 6.67
CA CYS A 29 2.64 4.74 7.51
C CYS A 29 4.08 4.35 7.87
N ALA A 30 4.31 3.09 8.18
CA ALA A 30 5.66 2.58 8.44
C ALA A 30 6.55 2.69 7.20
N ALA A 31 6.01 2.35 6.04
CA ALA A 31 6.74 2.45 4.76
C ALA A 31 7.10 3.91 4.44
N ALA A 32 6.17 4.84 4.59
CA ALA A 32 6.43 6.26 4.37
C ALA A 32 7.53 6.79 5.31
N ALA A 33 7.49 6.39 6.58
CA ALA A 33 8.52 6.75 7.55
C ALA A 33 9.88 6.18 7.14
N SER A 34 9.93 4.93 6.67
CA SER A 34 11.15 4.30 6.17
C SER A 34 11.74 5.05 4.96
N LEU A 35 10.89 5.64 4.13
CA LEU A 35 11.31 6.45 2.99
C LEU A 35 11.62 7.91 3.36
N SER A 36 11.39 8.31 4.60
CA SER A 36 11.46 9.70 5.07
C SER A 36 10.57 10.64 4.25
N GLU A 37 9.39 10.17 3.88
CA GLU A 37 8.43 10.92 3.07
C GLU A 37 7.06 10.97 3.74
N GLY A 38 6.32 12.06 3.51
CA GLY A 38 4.90 12.12 3.81
C GLY A 38 4.08 11.43 2.73
N LEU A 39 2.94 10.86 3.09
CA LEU A 39 2.03 10.25 2.12
C LEU A 39 1.31 11.31 1.29
N VAL A 40 0.81 12.35 1.94
CA VAL A 40 0.05 13.44 1.31
C VAL A 40 0.53 14.78 1.83
N GLU A 41 0.31 15.81 1.03
CA GLU A 41 0.59 17.20 1.42
C GLU A 41 -0.68 18.04 1.24
N ASN A 42 -0.86 19.02 2.13
CA ASN A 42 -1.98 19.96 2.07
C ASN A 42 -3.35 19.26 1.97
N SER A 43 -4.05 19.50 0.88
CA SER A 43 -5.40 18.99 0.62
C SER A 43 -5.41 17.76 -0.29
N GLU A 44 -4.27 17.12 -0.52
CA GLU A 44 -4.22 15.89 -1.33
C GLU A 44 -5.00 14.77 -0.67
N GLU A 45 -5.64 13.95 -1.48
CA GLU A 45 -6.34 12.76 -1.02
C GLU A 45 -5.40 11.57 -0.89
N LEU A 46 -5.73 10.66 0.02
CA LEU A 46 -5.03 9.37 0.17
C LEU A 46 -6.02 8.24 -0.10
N HIS A 47 -5.71 7.40 -1.07
CA HIS A 47 -6.48 6.22 -1.41
C HIS A 47 -5.69 4.96 -1.09
N VAL A 48 -6.27 4.07 -0.28
CA VAL A 48 -5.67 2.77 0.06
C VAL A 48 -6.45 1.69 -0.69
N ILE A 49 -5.79 0.99 -1.60
CA ILE A 49 -6.44 0.17 -2.62
C ILE A 49 -5.86 -1.24 -2.64
N PRO A 50 -6.71 -2.28 -2.57
CA PRO A 50 -6.24 -3.65 -2.78
C PRO A 50 -6.02 -3.90 -4.28
N ALA A 51 -4.76 -3.90 -4.71
CA ALA A 51 -4.38 -3.99 -6.13
C ALA A 51 -4.67 -5.36 -6.76
N SER A 52 -5.22 -6.31 -6.00
CA SER A 52 -5.67 -7.60 -6.52
C SER A 52 -7.01 -7.51 -7.28
N TYR A 53 -7.69 -6.38 -7.22
CA TYR A 53 -8.98 -6.18 -7.88
C TYR A 53 -8.84 -5.28 -9.11
N GLN A 54 -9.36 -4.07 -9.08
CA GLN A 54 -9.39 -3.18 -10.25
C GLN A 54 -8.38 -2.06 -10.11
N ILE A 55 -7.18 -2.26 -10.64
CA ILE A 55 -6.12 -1.28 -10.53
C ILE A 55 -6.28 -0.13 -11.55
N GLU A 56 -6.85 -0.39 -12.70
CA GLU A 56 -7.01 0.63 -13.75
C GLU A 56 -7.81 1.83 -13.25
N ASP A 57 -8.96 1.57 -12.64
CA ASP A 57 -9.82 2.62 -12.08
C ASP A 57 -9.15 3.34 -10.91
N ALA A 58 -8.40 2.59 -10.11
CA ALA A 58 -7.71 3.12 -8.94
C ALA A 58 -6.66 4.18 -9.31
N LEU A 59 -5.94 3.99 -10.39
CA LEU A 59 -4.91 4.92 -10.82
C LEU A 59 -5.47 6.22 -11.43
N GLU A 60 -6.76 6.26 -11.72
CA GLU A 60 -7.43 7.49 -12.16
C GLU A 60 -7.77 8.45 -11.01
N PHE A 61 -7.76 7.97 -9.77
CA PHE A 61 -8.00 8.85 -8.62
C PHE A 61 -6.88 9.88 -8.47
N SER A 62 -7.25 11.09 -8.06
CA SER A 62 -6.29 12.12 -7.73
C SER A 62 -5.60 11.84 -6.40
N GLY A 63 -4.42 12.43 -6.19
CA GLY A 63 -3.68 12.30 -4.94
C GLY A 63 -2.80 11.06 -4.87
N THR A 64 -2.45 10.68 -3.66
CA THR A 64 -1.58 9.54 -3.40
C THR A 64 -2.39 8.25 -3.32
N LYS A 65 -1.92 7.21 -3.98
CA LYS A 65 -2.51 5.87 -3.92
C LYS A 65 -1.52 4.91 -3.27
N VAL A 66 -2.00 4.14 -2.29
CA VAL A 66 -1.26 3.04 -1.69
C VAL A 66 -1.85 1.74 -2.22
N LEU A 67 -1.06 1.01 -2.99
CA LEU A 67 -1.48 -0.26 -3.58
C LEU A 67 -1.03 -1.40 -2.67
N MET A 68 -1.98 -2.14 -2.14
CA MET A 68 -1.73 -3.29 -1.27
C MET A 68 -2.08 -4.58 -1.99
N LYS A 69 -1.44 -5.69 -1.62
CA LYS A 69 -1.70 -7.02 -2.17
C LYS A 69 -1.48 -7.10 -3.69
N ALA A 70 -0.48 -6.40 -4.20
CA ALA A 70 -0.19 -6.33 -5.63
C ALA A 70 0.58 -7.55 -6.16
N GLY A 71 1.11 -8.42 -5.29
CA GLY A 71 2.08 -9.45 -5.66
C GLY A 71 1.65 -10.38 -6.79
N LYS A 72 0.38 -10.81 -6.81
CA LYS A 72 -0.13 -11.72 -7.85
C LYS A 72 -0.29 -11.07 -9.23
N LYS A 73 -0.42 -9.76 -9.27
CA LYS A 73 -0.65 -8.99 -10.49
C LYS A 73 0.49 -8.01 -10.76
N MET A 74 1.65 -8.26 -10.20
CA MET A 74 2.78 -7.32 -10.29
C MET A 74 3.13 -6.91 -11.72
N PRO A 75 3.24 -7.82 -12.70
CA PRO A 75 3.53 -7.41 -14.08
C PRO A 75 2.49 -6.44 -14.66
N ALA A 76 1.20 -6.67 -14.42
CA ALA A 76 0.14 -5.78 -14.86
C ALA A 76 0.20 -4.42 -14.15
N VAL A 77 0.46 -4.42 -12.84
CA VAL A 77 0.62 -3.21 -12.03
C VAL A 77 1.78 -2.37 -12.58
N LYS A 78 2.92 -2.98 -12.82
CA LYS A 78 4.09 -2.30 -13.39
C LYS A 78 3.77 -1.67 -14.75
N GLN A 79 3.07 -2.39 -15.61
CA GLN A 79 2.68 -1.89 -16.93
C GLN A 79 1.82 -0.63 -16.80
N PHE A 80 0.81 -0.65 -15.95
CA PHE A 80 -0.04 0.51 -15.72
C PHE A 80 0.72 1.71 -15.14
N LEU A 81 1.63 1.46 -14.20
CA LEU A 81 2.45 2.51 -13.61
C LEU A 81 3.34 3.21 -14.65
N LYS A 82 3.90 2.43 -15.58
CA LYS A 82 4.70 2.98 -16.67
C LYS A 82 3.86 3.80 -17.66
N GLU A 83 2.68 3.30 -18.02
CA GLU A 83 1.75 3.98 -18.94
C GLU A 83 1.26 5.31 -18.37
N LYS A 84 0.96 5.38 -17.09
CA LYS A 84 0.47 6.58 -16.43
C LYS A 84 1.57 7.58 -16.10
N ASN A 85 2.83 7.21 -16.27
CA ASN A 85 3.98 8.08 -16.02
C ASN A 85 3.92 8.75 -14.64
N CYS A 86 3.55 8.00 -13.61
CA CYS A 86 3.50 8.44 -12.22
C CYS A 86 4.76 8.02 -11.46
N ARG A 87 5.01 8.67 -10.34
CA ARG A 87 6.09 8.26 -9.43
C ARG A 87 5.58 7.10 -8.57
N ALA A 88 6.27 5.96 -8.65
CA ALA A 88 5.92 4.78 -7.88
C ALA A 88 7.13 4.29 -7.09
N VAL A 89 6.92 4.04 -5.80
CA VAL A 89 7.93 3.49 -4.90
C VAL A 89 7.35 2.24 -4.25
N MET A 90 8.07 1.14 -4.30
CA MET A 90 7.68 -0.08 -3.59
C MET A 90 8.57 -0.27 -2.37
N VAL A 91 7.96 -0.63 -1.24
CA VAL A 91 8.68 -1.09 -0.04
C VAL A 91 8.27 -2.53 0.21
N GLU A 92 9.26 -3.39 0.28
CA GLU A 92 9.11 -4.82 0.56
C GLU A 92 9.68 -5.12 1.93
N ASN A 93 8.95 -5.89 2.73
CA ASN A 93 9.36 -6.33 4.07
C ASN A 93 9.80 -5.17 4.98
N CYS A 94 9.03 -4.09 5.01
CA CYS A 94 9.33 -2.91 5.82
C CYS A 94 9.52 -3.28 7.29
N GLY A 95 10.63 -2.83 7.88
CA GLY A 95 10.99 -3.12 9.28
C GLY A 95 11.60 -4.49 9.53
N MET A 96 11.78 -5.30 8.49
CA MET A 96 12.42 -6.61 8.56
C MET A 96 13.88 -6.51 8.07
N ASP A 97 14.71 -7.50 8.42
CA ASP A 97 16.10 -7.55 7.93
C ASP A 97 16.20 -7.66 6.41
N THR A 98 15.14 -8.14 5.77
CA THR A 98 15.03 -8.31 4.32
C THR A 98 14.34 -7.12 3.64
N GLU A 99 14.25 -5.97 4.30
CA GLU A 99 13.63 -4.77 3.73
C GLU A 99 14.32 -4.35 2.44
N GLN A 100 13.54 -4.12 1.38
CA GLN A 100 14.00 -3.61 0.10
C GLN A 100 13.13 -2.45 -0.34
N LYS A 101 13.74 -1.47 -1.00
CA LYS A 101 13.06 -0.29 -1.53
C LYS A 101 13.35 -0.20 -3.02
N TYR A 102 12.31 0.08 -3.80
CA TYR A 102 12.40 0.22 -5.26
C TYR A 102 11.79 1.56 -5.64
N PHE A 103 12.56 2.45 -6.22
CA PHE A 103 12.21 3.87 -6.37
C PHE A 103 11.61 4.23 -7.73
N SER A 104 11.41 3.26 -8.61
CA SER A 104 10.75 3.47 -9.89
C SER A 104 10.00 2.21 -10.31
N ALA A 105 9.03 2.36 -11.21
CA ALA A 105 8.29 1.22 -11.73
C ALA A 105 9.21 0.20 -12.42
N GLU A 106 10.28 0.67 -13.07
CA GLU A 106 11.27 -0.18 -13.74
C GLU A 106 12.05 -1.06 -12.76
N GLU A 107 12.34 -0.53 -11.57
CA GLU A 107 13.09 -1.25 -10.54
C GLU A 107 12.26 -2.31 -9.82
N ILE A 108 10.93 -2.18 -9.82
CA ILE A 108 10.04 -3.12 -9.12
C ILE A 108 10.15 -4.50 -9.77
N PRO A 109 10.48 -5.56 -8.99
CA PRO A 109 10.57 -6.92 -9.55
C PRO A 109 9.19 -7.47 -9.89
N ASP A 110 9.13 -8.43 -10.84
CA ASP A 110 7.89 -9.10 -11.21
C ASP A 110 7.33 -9.98 -10.08
N GLN A 111 8.20 -10.40 -9.16
CA GLN A 111 7.80 -11.17 -7.98
C GLN A 111 8.25 -10.43 -6.73
N ALA A 112 7.34 -10.25 -5.80
CA ALA A 112 7.61 -9.61 -4.53
C ALA A 112 6.99 -10.43 -3.39
N SER A 113 7.48 -10.23 -2.16
CA SER A 113 6.93 -10.91 -1.02
C SER A 113 5.50 -10.43 -0.74
N TYR A 114 4.77 -11.20 0.07
CA TYR A 114 3.43 -10.81 0.52
C TYR A 114 3.43 -9.46 1.24
N TYR A 115 4.51 -9.15 1.97
CA TYR A 115 4.65 -7.91 2.73
C TYR A 115 5.22 -6.79 1.85
N SER A 116 4.54 -6.50 0.74
CA SER A 116 4.93 -5.45 -0.20
C SER A 116 3.79 -4.47 -0.42
N LEU A 117 4.14 -3.20 -0.54
CA LEU A 117 3.18 -2.17 -0.91
C LEU A 117 3.82 -1.15 -1.85
N ILE A 118 3.00 -0.53 -2.67
CA ILE A 118 3.44 0.47 -3.64
C ILE A 118 2.76 1.80 -3.31
N ILE A 119 3.56 2.85 -3.18
CA ILE A 119 3.07 4.22 -2.99
C ILE A 119 3.18 4.91 -4.34
N VAL A 120 2.04 5.33 -4.88
CA VAL A 120 1.95 6.00 -6.19
C VAL A 120 1.59 7.45 -5.96
N LYS A 121 2.45 8.35 -6.42
CA LYS A 121 2.23 9.79 -6.35
C LYS A 121 2.18 10.39 -7.75
N GLU A 122 1.38 11.43 -7.89
CA GLU A 122 1.39 12.22 -9.11
C GLU A 122 2.73 12.94 -9.24
N LYS A 123 3.24 13.04 -10.47
CA LYS A 123 4.43 13.86 -10.70
C LYS A 123 4.07 15.31 -10.46
N ARG A 124 4.85 15.97 -9.60
CA ARG A 124 4.67 17.41 -9.35
C ARG A 124 4.93 18.17 -10.64
N LYS A 125 3.99 19.01 -11.01
CA LYS A 125 4.22 20.01 -12.06
C LYS A 125 5.18 21.05 -11.50
N LYS A 126 6.28 21.25 -12.20
CA LYS A 126 7.20 22.32 -11.86
C LYS A 126 6.57 23.68 -12.18
#